data_c4a400e73a1852e0e598137183f66982
#
_entry.id   c4a400e73a1852e0e598137183f66982
#
_cell.length_a   1.000
_cell.length_b   1.000
_cell.length_c   1.000
_cell.angle_alpha   90.00
_cell.angle_beta   90.00
_cell.angle_gamma   90.00
#
_symmetry.space_group_name_H-M   'P 1'
#
loop_
_entity.id
_entity.type
_entity.pdbx_description
1 polymer ?
#
loop_
_entity_poly.entity_id
_entity_poly.type
_entity_poly.pdbx_seq_one_letter_code
_entity_poly.pdbx_strand_id
1 'polypeptide(L)'
;MVLFVRISKGEYMEDKNIANFYLDNPISKEEALNMLPMSLAFIGDSVQTLYVRTRVTIGSNVKTGLLHKEVTDVVKAVSQADAVEKLLPKFNEEEADIFRRARNCKIQTSAKHAEIAQYRYASGFEAVLGYLFVTGQKERLAEFLDFAFEIESNK
;
A
#
# COMPACT_ATOMS: atom_id res chain seq x y z
N MET A 1 -7.48 27.89 11.24
CA MET A 1 -6.35 27.13 11.78
C MET A 1 -5.47 26.74 10.62
N VAL A 2 -4.21 27.13 10.64
CA VAL A 2 -3.24 26.75 9.61
C VAL A 2 -2.56 25.47 10.07
N LEU A 3 -2.61 24.43 9.26
CA LEU A 3 -1.97 23.15 9.55
C LEU A 3 -0.57 23.17 8.91
N PHE A 4 0.46 23.04 9.73
CA PHE A 4 1.83 22.90 9.25
C PHE A 4 2.22 21.43 9.23
N VAL A 5 2.61 20.93 8.07
CA VAL A 5 3.16 19.59 7.92
C VAL A 5 4.67 19.69 7.80
N ARG A 6 5.38 18.97 8.65
CA ARG A 6 6.84 18.93 8.58
C ARG A 6 7.27 18.05 7.41
N ILE A 7 7.95 18.66 6.44
CA ILE A 7 8.58 17.94 5.35
C ILE A 7 10.00 17.53 5.76
N SER A 8 10.51 16.48 5.19
CA SER A 8 11.90 16.03 5.38
C SER A 8 12.87 17.18 5.14
N LYS A 9 13.80 17.43 6.07
CA LYS A 9 14.79 18.51 6.17
C LYS A 9 14.40 19.71 7.03
N GLY A 10 13.38 19.60 7.88
CA GLY A 10 13.01 20.67 8.82
C GLY A 10 12.22 21.83 8.20
N GLU A 11 11.85 21.73 6.94
CA GLU A 11 10.95 22.67 6.29
C GLU A 11 9.51 22.39 6.69
N TYR A 12 8.72 23.45 6.80
CA TYR A 12 7.29 23.35 7.09
C TYR A 12 6.52 23.90 5.89
N MET A 13 5.51 23.18 5.48
CA MET A 13 4.59 23.60 4.45
C MET A 13 3.32 24.15 5.08
N GLU A 14 2.98 25.38 4.73
CA GLU A 14 1.65 25.91 5.00
C GLU A 14 0.69 25.29 3.99
N ASP A 15 -0.04 24.27 4.41
CA ASP A 15 -0.89 23.55 3.50
C ASP A 15 -2.34 23.98 3.64
N LYS A 16 -2.85 24.56 2.57
CA LYS A 16 -4.28 24.87 2.41
C LYS A 16 -5.06 23.68 1.89
N ASN A 17 -4.36 22.64 1.39
CA ASN A 17 -5.01 21.48 0.79
C ASN A 17 -4.14 20.22 0.78
N ILE A 18 -3.92 19.65 1.97
CA ILE A 18 -3.13 18.43 2.20
C ILE A 18 -3.56 17.27 1.27
N ALA A 19 -4.86 17.15 1.00
CA ALA A 19 -5.36 16.08 0.14
C ALA A 19 -4.81 16.16 -1.28
N ASN A 20 -4.64 17.36 -1.82
CA ASN A 20 -4.10 17.55 -3.16
C ASN A 20 -2.56 17.46 -3.19
N PHE A 21 -1.88 17.70 -2.08
CA PHE A 21 -0.42 17.69 -2.05
C PHE A 21 0.18 16.41 -2.64
N TYR A 22 -0.22 15.26 -2.14
CA TYR A 22 0.30 13.97 -2.61
C TYR A 22 -0.26 13.51 -3.96
N LEU A 23 -1.42 14.03 -4.36
CA LEU A 23 -2.02 13.69 -5.65
C LEU A 23 -1.45 14.56 -6.79
N ASP A 24 -1.15 15.82 -6.50
CA ASP A 24 -0.73 16.81 -7.50
C ASP A 24 0.78 17.10 -7.47
N ASN A 25 1.48 16.73 -6.37
CA ASN A 25 2.91 16.96 -6.19
C ASN A 25 3.63 15.65 -5.80
N PRO A 26 3.76 14.72 -6.72
CA PRO A 26 4.50 13.48 -6.46
C PRO A 26 5.98 13.77 -6.23
N ILE A 27 6.62 12.93 -5.41
CA ILE A 27 8.08 12.93 -5.32
C ILE A 27 8.71 12.23 -6.53
N SER A 28 9.99 12.46 -6.76
CA SER A 28 10.70 11.76 -7.83
C SER A 28 10.88 10.27 -7.51
N LYS A 29 11.04 9.46 -8.55
CA LYS A 29 11.37 8.04 -8.38
C LYS A 29 12.67 7.82 -7.61
N GLU A 30 13.68 8.65 -7.88
CA GLU A 30 14.97 8.61 -7.16
C GLU A 30 14.78 8.86 -5.65
N GLU A 31 14.00 9.86 -5.29
CA GLU A 31 13.70 10.16 -3.90
C GLU A 31 12.94 9.01 -3.23
N ALA A 32 11.95 8.44 -3.90
CA ALA A 32 11.20 7.30 -3.39
C ALA A 32 12.05 6.04 -3.23
N LEU A 33 12.97 5.76 -4.17
CA LEU A 33 13.89 4.64 -4.10
C LEU A 33 14.88 4.75 -2.92
N ASN A 34 15.18 5.98 -2.48
CA ASN A 34 16.02 6.25 -1.32
C ASN A 34 15.26 6.19 0.02
N MET A 35 13.95 6.06 0.00
CA MET A 35 13.17 5.87 1.23
C MET A 35 13.42 4.48 1.83
N LEU A 36 13.20 4.38 3.16
CA LEU A 36 13.19 3.09 3.83
C LEU A 36 12.02 2.24 3.28
N PRO A 37 12.26 0.99 2.89
CA PRO A 37 11.21 0.14 2.31
C PRO A 37 9.99 -0.01 3.22
N MET A 38 10.19 -0.08 4.53
CA MET A 38 9.09 -0.18 5.49
C MET A 38 8.29 1.11 5.64
N SER A 39 8.88 2.28 5.35
CA SER A 39 8.14 3.54 5.27
C SER A 39 7.21 3.57 4.06
N LEU A 40 7.66 3.04 2.92
CA LEU A 40 6.80 2.84 1.76
C LEU A 40 5.69 1.84 2.04
N ALA A 41 5.99 0.73 2.73
CA ALA A 41 4.98 -0.25 3.13
C ALA A 41 3.92 0.35 4.07
N PHE A 42 4.32 1.20 5.00
CA PHE A 42 3.41 1.91 5.90
C PHE A 42 2.40 2.79 5.12
N ILE A 43 2.86 3.48 4.08
CA ILE A 43 1.99 4.25 3.18
C ILE A 43 1.10 3.31 2.37
N GLY A 44 1.67 2.26 1.81
CA GLY A 44 0.96 1.29 0.96
C GLY A 44 -0.15 0.54 1.70
N ASP A 45 0.04 0.21 2.95
CA ASP A 45 -1.02 -0.37 3.81
C ASP A 45 -2.24 0.57 3.90
N SER A 46 -2.01 1.86 4.08
CA SER A 46 -3.09 2.86 4.09
C SER A 46 -3.77 2.98 2.72
N VAL A 47 -3.01 2.93 1.64
CA VAL A 47 -3.54 3.02 0.27
C VAL A 47 -4.44 1.83 -0.03
N GLN A 48 -3.99 0.60 0.20
CA GLN A 48 -4.82 -0.59 -0.04
C GLN A 48 -6.05 -0.61 0.85
N THR A 49 -5.91 -0.21 2.11
CA THR A 49 -7.04 -0.16 3.05
C THR A 49 -8.10 0.84 2.59
N LEU A 50 -7.68 2.03 2.13
CA LEU A 50 -8.60 3.03 1.57
C LEU A 50 -9.32 2.50 0.32
N TYR A 51 -8.59 1.85 -0.58
CA TYR A 51 -9.14 1.24 -1.78
C TYR A 51 -10.23 0.20 -1.45
N VAL A 52 -9.92 -0.74 -0.56
CA VAL A 52 -10.87 -1.79 -0.16
C VAL A 52 -12.09 -1.19 0.56
N ARG A 53 -11.87 -0.27 1.51
CA ARG A 53 -12.95 0.42 2.22
C ARG A 53 -13.89 1.13 1.27
N THR A 54 -13.34 1.83 0.28
CA THR A 54 -14.15 2.55 -0.72
C THR A 54 -15.00 1.58 -1.52
N ARG A 55 -14.43 0.51 -2.04
CA ARG A 55 -15.17 -0.48 -2.84
C ARG A 55 -16.26 -1.19 -2.05
N VAL A 56 -15.94 -1.65 -0.85
CA VAL A 56 -16.89 -2.34 0.03
C VAL A 56 -18.04 -1.40 0.41
N THR A 57 -17.73 -0.14 0.74
CA THR A 57 -18.75 0.84 1.15
C THR A 57 -19.67 1.26 0.00
N ILE A 58 -19.11 1.51 -1.18
CA ILE A 58 -19.92 1.90 -2.37
C ILE A 58 -20.83 0.75 -2.82
N GLY A 59 -20.37 -0.47 -2.69
CA GLY A 59 -21.10 -1.68 -3.12
C GLY A 59 -22.14 -2.20 -2.10
N SER A 60 -22.23 -1.62 -0.92
CA SER A 60 -23.07 -2.19 0.16
C SER A 60 -23.83 -1.16 1.00
N ASN A 61 -24.99 -1.58 1.50
CA ASN A 61 -25.78 -0.84 2.51
C ASN A 61 -25.53 -1.42 3.93
N VAL A 62 -24.35 -1.90 4.21
CA VAL A 62 -24.03 -2.61 5.45
C VAL A 62 -23.63 -1.64 6.56
N LYS A 63 -23.96 -2.01 7.82
CA LYS A 63 -23.59 -1.22 9.00
C LYS A 63 -22.07 -1.19 9.19
N THR A 64 -21.54 -0.05 9.64
CA THR A 64 -20.09 0.22 9.79
C THR A 64 -19.31 -0.87 10.53
N GLY A 65 -19.89 -1.49 11.56
CA GLY A 65 -19.20 -2.57 12.30
C GLY A 65 -18.97 -3.83 11.47
N LEU A 66 -19.88 -4.16 10.55
CA LEU A 66 -19.71 -5.27 9.61
C LEU A 66 -18.74 -4.91 8.49
N LEU A 67 -18.72 -3.65 8.05
CA LEU A 67 -17.77 -3.15 7.05
C LEU A 67 -16.31 -3.30 7.53
N HIS A 68 -16.01 -2.99 8.77
CA HIS A 68 -14.66 -3.18 9.32
C HIS A 68 -14.19 -4.63 9.24
N LYS A 69 -15.05 -5.57 9.59
CA LYS A 69 -14.73 -6.99 9.51
C LYS A 69 -14.50 -7.41 8.05
N GLU A 70 -15.40 -7.04 7.15
CA GLU A 70 -15.32 -7.36 5.73
C GLU A 70 -14.04 -6.83 5.10
N VAL A 71 -13.67 -5.57 5.36
CA VAL A 71 -12.41 -4.98 4.89
C VAL A 71 -11.20 -5.75 5.42
N THR A 72 -11.19 -6.08 6.72
CA THR A 72 -10.08 -6.82 7.33
C THR A 72 -9.95 -8.21 6.70
N ASP A 73 -11.06 -8.91 6.49
CA ASP A 73 -11.08 -10.24 5.89
C ASP A 73 -10.58 -10.22 4.44
N VAL A 74 -10.99 -9.21 3.66
CA VAL A 74 -10.53 -9.03 2.26
C VAL A 74 -9.03 -8.73 2.20
N VAL A 75 -8.54 -7.77 2.98
CA VAL A 75 -7.10 -7.42 3.01
C VAL A 75 -6.26 -8.63 3.46
N LYS A 76 -6.73 -9.35 4.46
CA LYS A 76 -6.06 -10.57 4.94
C LYS A 76 -6.08 -11.68 3.89
N ALA A 77 -7.19 -11.89 3.18
CA ALA A 77 -7.31 -12.87 2.11
C ALA A 77 -6.31 -12.60 0.98
N VAL A 78 -6.17 -11.33 0.55
CA VAL A 78 -5.17 -10.94 -0.46
C VAL A 78 -3.75 -11.20 0.02
N SER A 79 -3.44 -10.87 1.27
CA SER A 79 -2.11 -11.12 1.86
C SER A 79 -1.78 -12.62 2.01
N GLN A 80 -2.80 -13.47 2.11
CA GLN A 80 -2.67 -14.93 2.22
C GLN A 80 -2.81 -15.66 0.88
N ALA A 81 -3.39 -14.99 -0.13
CA ALA A 81 -3.62 -15.59 -1.43
C ALA A 81 -2.36 -15.53 -2.31
N ASP A 82 -2.33 -16.38 -3.32
CA ASP A 82 -1.31 -16.38 -4.38
C ASP A 82 -1.36 -15.12 -5.27
N ALA A 83 -2.20 -14.13 -4.92
CA ALA A 83 -2.37 -12.91 -5.70
C ALA A 83 -1.07 -12.11 -5.82
N VAL A 84 -0.34 -11.97 -4.70
CA VAL A 84 0.96 -11.28 -4.71
C VAL A 84 1.99 -12.04 -5.54
N GLU A 85 2.03 -13.37 -5.44
CA GLU A 85 2.92 -14.20 -6.25
C GLU A 85 2.62 -14.07 -7.74
N LYS A 86 1.35 -13.96 -8.12
CA LYS A 86 0.92 -13.74 -9.52
C LYS A 86 1.29 -12.35 -10.03
N LEU A 87 1.50 -11.38 -9.14
CA LEU A 87 1.96 -10.05 -9.51
C LEU A 87 3.46 -9.97 -9.74
N LEU A 88 4.26 -10.82 -9.08
CA LEU A 88 5.73 -10.76 -9.18
C LEU A 88 6.26 -10.72 -10.61
N PRO A 89 5.77 -11.55 -11.56
CA PRO A 89 6.24 -11.50 -12.94
C PRO A 89 5.88 -10.22 -13.70
N LYS A 90 4.96 -9.43 -13.17
CA LYS A 90 4.50 -8.16 -13.76
C LYS A 90 5.31 -6.96 -13.28
N PHE A 91 6.14 -7.11 -12.24
CA PHE A 91 6.95 -6.04 -11.71
C PHE A 91 8.05 -5.63 -12.70
N ASN A 92 8.24 -4.33 -12.85
CA ASN A 92 9.45 -3.81 -13.46
C ASN A 92 10.63 -3.88 -12.46
N GLU A 93 11.83 -3.48 -12.91
CA GLU A 93 13.04 -3.57 -12.08
C GLU A 93 12.94 -2.77 -10.78
N GLU A 94 12.38 -1.56 -10.82
CA GLU A 94 12.20 -0.69 -9.66
C GLU A 94 11.22 -1.30 -8.65
N GLU A 95 10.07 -1.77 -9.12
CA GLU A 95 9.04 -2.42 -8.32
C GLU A 95 9.56 -3.72 -7.68
N ALA A 96 10.28 -4.52 -8.44
CA ALA A 96 10.88 -5.76 -7.95
C ALA A 96 11.96 -5.49 -6.89
N ASP A 97 12.77 -4.44 -7.05
CA ASP A 97 13.76 -4.05 -6.06
C ASP A 97 13.11 -3.60 -4.74
N ILE A 98 12.09 -2.76 -4.82
CA ILE A 98 11.35 -2.29 -3.64
C ILE A 98 10.70 -3.47 -2.92
N PHE A 99 10.02 -4.35 -3.66
CA PHE A 99 9.41 -5.56 -3.10
C PHE A 99 10.43 -6.40 -2.35
N ARG A 100 11.55 -6.71 -2.98
CA ARG A 100 12.63 -7.52 -2.40
C ARG A 100 13.22 -6.88 -1.14
N ARG A 101 13.47 -5.58 -1.16
CA ARG A 101 14.01 -4.83 -0.02
C ARG A 101 13.06 -4.85 1.17
N ALA A 102 11.77 -4.61 0.96
CA ALA A 102 10.77 -4.66 2.03
C ALA A 102 10.58 -6.09 2.57
N ARG A 103 10.46 -7.08 1.67
CA ARG A 103 10.36 -8.49 2.05
C ARG A 103 11.54 -8.96 2.91
N ASN A 104 12.73 -8.46 2.64
CA ASN A 104 13.97 -8.88 3.32
C ASN A 104 14.30 -8.04 4.56
N CYS A 105 13.49 -7.04 4.91
CA CYS A 105 13.68 -6.28 6.15
C CYS A 105 13.65 -7.20 7.38
N LYS A 106 14.49 -6.89 8.36
CA LYS A 106 14.51 -7.62 9.63
C LYS A 106 13.19 -7.41 10.38
N ILE A 107 12.58 -8.51 10.82
CA ILE A 107 11.37 -8.50 11.60
C ILE A 107 11.71 -8.96 13.02
N GLN A 108 11.35 -8.15 14.01
CA GLN A 108 11.38 -8.56 15.42
C GLN A 108 10.02 -9.18 15.78
N THR A 109 9.90 -10.48 15.60
CA THR A 109 8.66 -11.20 15.91
C THR A 109 8.96 -12.62 16.38
N SER A 110 8.09 -13.13 17.26
CA SER A 110 8.05 -14.54 17.70
C SER A 110 7.08 -15.39 16.86
N ALA A 111 6.58 -14.88 15.73
CA ALA A 111 5.65 -15.58 14.86
C ALA A 111 6.26 -16.84 14.23
N LYS A 112 5.41 -17.79 13.84
CA LYS A 112 5.82 -19.02 13.15
C LYS A 112 6.34 -18.71 11.74
N HIS A 113 7.17 -19.60 11.18
CA HIS A 113 7.80 -19.39 9.86
C HIS A 113 6.81 -19.06 8.72
N ALA A 114 5.65 -19.73 8.68
CA ALA A 114 4.63 -19.49 7.67
C ALA A 114 4.01 -18.07 7.80
N GLU A 115 3.74 -17.63 9.04
CA GLU A 115 3.23 -16.28 9.31
C GLU A 115 4.25 -15.20 8.97
N ILE A 116 5.55 -15.47 9.20
CA ILE A 116 6.64 -14.58 8.83
C ILE A 116 6.74 -14.43 7.30
N ALA A 117 6.62 -15.53 6.57
CA ALA A 117 6.65 -15.50 5.11
C ALA A 117 5.48 -14.68 4.54
N GLN A 118 4.26 -14.88 5.03
CA GLN A 118 3.08 -14.12 4.64
C GLN A 118 3.26 -12.62 4.95
N TYR A 119 3.72 -12.30 6.14
CA TYR A 119 3.99 -10.92 6.53
C TYR A 119 5.02 -10.25 5.62
N ARG A 120 6.09 -10.95 5.26
CA ARG A 120 7.12 -10.44 4.36
C ARG A 120 6.59 -10.16 2.95
N TYR A 121 5.77 -11.06 2.42
CA TYR A 121 5.12 -10.86 1.12
C TYR A 121 4.15 -9.70 1.14
N ALA A 122 3.34 -9.59 2.20
CA ALA A 122 2.43 -8.46 2.40
C ALA A 122 3.20 -7.14 2.47
N SER A 123 4.25 -7.07 3.27
CA SER A 123 5.10 -5.86 3.38
C SER A 123 5.77 -5.49 2.07
N GLY A 124 6.21 -6.49 1.29
CA GLY A 124 6.77 -6.28 -0.04
C GLY A 124 5.75 -5.65 -0.99
N PHE A 125 4.55 -6.19 -1.03
CA PHE A 125 3.46 -5.67 -1.86
C PHE A 125 3.03 -4.25 -1.42
N GLU A 126 2.82 -4.04 -0.14
CA GLU A 126 2.50 -2.73 0.43
C GLU A 126 3.56 -1.67 0.08
N ALA A 127 4.85 -2.05 0.14
CA ALA A 127 5.92 -1.13 -0.24
C ALA A 127 5.86 -0.73 -1.71
N VAL A 128 5.53 -1.64 -2.61
CA VAL A 128 5.30 -1.32 -4.03
C VAL A 128 4.11 -0.39 -4.20
N LEU A 129 3.00 -0.65 -3.52
CA LEU A 129 1.83 0.26 -3.56
C LEU A 129 2.19 1.66 -3.05
N GLY A 130 2.93 1.74 -1.95
CA GLY A 130 3.41 3.01 -1.40
C GLY A 130 4.31 3.77 -2.37
N TYR A 131 5.23 3.07 -3.02
CA TYR A 131 6.10 3.63 -4.05
C TYR A 131 5.30 4.21 -5.23
N LEU A 132 4.36 3.45 -5.76
CA LEU A 132 3.52 3.90 -6.87
C LEU A 132 2.66 5.11 -6.48
N PHE A 133 2.17 5.13 -5.25
CA PHE A 133 1.38 6.23 -4.73
C PHE A 133 2.19 7.53 -4.60
N VAL A 134 3.33 7.50 -3.92
CA VAL A 134 4.12 8.71 -3.66
C VAL A 134 4.79 9.26 -4.92
N THR A 135 5.03 8.43 -5.91
CA THR A 135 5.57 8.83 -7.22
C THR A 135 4.49 9.21 -8.25
N GLY A 136 3.21 9.18 -7.86
CA GLY A 136 2.10 9.59 -8.72
C GLY A 136 1.81 8.66 -9.89
N GLN A 137 2.23 7.40 -9.83
CA GLN A 137 1.98 6.39 -10.88
C GLN A 137 0.57 5.79 -10.74
N LYS A 138 -0.45 6.62 -10.96
CA LYS A 138 -1.86 6.31 -10.64
C LYS A 138 -2.41 5.11 -11.41
N GLU A 139 -2.13 5.02 -12.71
CA GLU A 139 -2.62 3.95 -13.58
C GLU A 139 -2.01 2.60 -13.18
N ARG A 140 -0.73 2.60 -12.88
CA ARG A 140 -0.02 1.40 -12.42
C ARG A 140 -0.48 0.96 -11.05
N LEU A 141 -0.72 1.90 -10.15
CA LEU A 141 -1.28 1.63 -8.82
C LEU A 141 -2.67 1.02 -8.94
N ALA A 142 -3.54 1.58 -9.78
CA ALA A 142 -4.88 1.05 -10.03
C ALA A 142 -4.81 -0.38 -10.61
N GLU A 143 -3.93 -0.62 -11.58
CA GLU A 143 -3.71 -1.97 -12.16
C GLU A 143 -3.39 -3.00 -11.08
N PHE A 144 -2.49 -2.67 -10.16
CA PHE A 144 -2.08 -3.60 -9.10
C PHE A 144 -3.16 -3.83 -8.05
N LEU A 145 -3.85 -2.76 -7.65
CA LEU A 145 -4.97 -2.85 -6.71
C LEU A 145 -6.12 -3.66 -7.30
N ASP A 146 -6.51 -3.38 -8.54
CA ASP A 146 -7.56 -4.11 -9.23
C ASP A 146 -7.19 -5.58 -9.38
N PHE A 147 -5.99 -5.89 -9.84
CA PHE A 147 -5.54 -7.27 -9.97
C PHE A 147 -5.56 -8.04 -8.64
N ALA A 148 -5.05 -7.43 -7.58
CA ALA A 148 -4.98 -8.09 -6.27
C ALA A 148 -6.36 -8.31 -5.64
N PHE A 149 -7.31 -7.40 -5.87
CA PHE A 149 -8.62 -7.39 -5.21
C PHE A 149 -9.80 -7.81 -6.10
N GLU A 150 -9.63 -7.95 -7.41
CA GLU A 150 -10.67 -8.48 -8.32
C GLU A 150 -11.02 -9.93 -8.07
N ILE A 151 -10.10 -10.71 -7.55
CA ILE A 151 -10.26 -12.15 -7.31
C ILE A 151 -11.38 -12.43 -6.29
N GLU A 152 -11.71 -11.48 -5.43
CA GLU A 152 -12.74 -11.63 -4.39
C GLU A 152 -14.14 -11.15 -4.84
N SER A 153 -14.22 -10.38 -5.94
CA SER A 153 -15.50 -9.85 -6.44
C SER A 153 -16.32 -10.87 -7.22
N ASN A 154 -15.72 -12.01 -7.60
CA ASN A 154 -16.32 -13.06 -8.41
C ASN A 154 -16.64 -14.34 -7.61
N LYS A 155 -16.67 -14.26 -6.28
CA LYS A 155 -17.17 -15.30 -5.39
C LYS A 155 -18.43 -14.79 -4.70
#